data_bfe79e493646b2cff91cfd51c6b318a9
#
_entry.id   bfe79e493646b2cff91cfd51c6b318a9
#
_cell.length_a   1.000
_cell.length_b   1.000
_cell.length_c   1.000
_cell.angle_alpha   90.00
_cell.angle_beta   90.00
_cell.angle_gamma   90.00
#
_symmetry.space_group_name_H-M   'P 1'
#
loop_
_entity.id
_entity.type
_entity.pdbx_description
1 polymer ?
#
loop_
_entity_poly.entity_id
_entity_poly.type
_entity_poly.pdbx_seq_one_letter_code
_entity_poly.pdbx_strand_id
1 'polypeptide(L)'
;MHLTPHERDKLLVHVAADVARRRLERGVVLNYPEAVALITDHVLEGARDGRSVSELMDGGRHVLTRAQVMPGVPEMIESVQVEATFPDGTKLVTVHDPIA
;
A
#
# COMPACT_ATOMS: atom_id res chain seq x y z
N MET A 1 15.37 12.57 -17.90
CA MET A 1 14.50 11.38 -17.73
C MET A 1 13.05 11.80 -17.82
N HIS A 2 12.29 11.10 -18.64
CA HIS A 2 10.87 11.35 -18.81
C HIS A 2 10.07 10.19 -18.23
N LEU A 3 9.21 10.49 -17.26
CA LEU A 3 8.32 9.52 -16.65
C LEU A 3 6.93 9.66 -17.23
N THR A 4 6.27 8.51 -17.48
CA THR A 4 4.84 8.52 -17.80
C THR A 4 4.03 8.98 -16.61
N PRO A 5 2.77 9.45 -16.79
CA PRO A 5 1.90 9.77 -15.65
C PRO A 5 1.76 8.61 -14.65
N HIS A 6 1.64 7.38 -15.13
CA HIS A 6 1.58 6.18 -14.30
C HIS A 6 2.83 5.96 -13.46
N GLU A 7 4.01 6.12 -14.07
CA GLU A 7 5.28 5.99 -13.35
C GLU A 7 5.43 7.08 -12.31
N ARG A 8 4.99 8.30 -12.63
CA ARG A 8 5.01 9.43 -11.70
C ARG A 8 4.11 9.19 -10.49
N ASP A 9 2.89 8.67 -10.73
CA ASP A 9 1.95 8.37 -9.66
C ASP A 9 2.48 7.29 -8.74
N LYS A 10 3.08 6.22 -9.29
CA LYS A 10 3.71 5.16 -8.49
C LYS A 10 4.87 5.68 -7.65
N LEU A 11 5.67 6.58 -8.23
CA LEU A 11 6.77 7.20 -7.49
C LEU A 11 6.25 8.05 -6.32
N LEU A 12 5.17 8.81 -6.54
CA LEU A 12 4.55 9.61 -5.48
C LEU A 12 3.98 8.73 -4.36
N VAL A 13 3.37 7.61 -4.71
CA VAL A 13 2.90 6.63 -3.71
C VAL A 13 4.07 6.12 -2.87
N HIS A 14 5.18 5.79 -3.50
CA HIS A 14 6.39 5.32 -2.81
C HIS A 14 6.91 6.38 -1.84
N VAL A 15 6.98 7.64 -2.27
CA VAL A 15 7.40 8.75 -1.41
C VAL A 15 6.44 8.93 -0.23
N ALA A 16 5.13 8.87 -0.49
CA ALA A 16 4.12 8.96 0.57
C ALA A 16 4.25 7.81 1.58
N ALA A 17 4.52 6.59 1.09
CA ALA A 17 4.75 5.43 1.94
C ALA A 17 5.99 5.61 2.83
N ASP A 18 7.07 6.15 2.29
CA ASP A 18 8.28 6.43 3.07
C ASP A 18 8.02 7.47 4.17
N VAL A 19 7.26 8.51 3.86
CA VAL A 19 6.85 9.49 4.87
C VAL A 19 6.02 8.82 5.97
N ALA A 20 5.09 7.94 5.59
CA ALA A 20 4.26 7.19 6.54
C ALA A 20 5.13 6.31 7.46
N ARG A 21 6.10 5.60 6.90
CA ARG A 21 7.02 4.75 7.69
C ARG A 21 7.78 5.56 8.73
N ARG A 22 8.30 6.72 8.35
CA ARG A 22 9.01 7.62 9.27
C ARG A 22 8.13 8.11 10.40
N ARG A 23 6.85 8.37 10.11
CA ARG A 23 5.88 8.78 11.13
C ARG A 23 5.59 7.65 12.11
N LEU A 24 5.39 6.42 11.61
CA LEU A 24 5.23 5.25 12.46
C LEU A 24 6.43 5.02 13.39
N GLU A 25 7.63 5.19 12.87
CA GLU A 25 8.86 5.05 13.67
C GLU A 25 8.90 6.01 14.85
N ARG A 26 8.28 7.19 14.72
CA ARG A 26 8.17 8.17 15.79
C ARG A 26 6.94 7.95 16.70
N GLY A 27 6.18 6.89 16.48
CA GLY A 27 4.96 6.62 17.23
C GLY A 27 3.76 7.48 16.82
N VAL A 28 3.80 8.08 15.64
CA VAL A 28 2.69 8.89 15.11
C VAL A 28 1.71 7.96 14.40
N VAL A 29 0.44 8.04 14.75
CA VAL A 29 -0.60 7.26 14.08
C VAL A 29 -0.91 7.84 12.71
N LEU A 30 -1.17 6.97 11.74
CA LEU A 30 -1.35 7.36 10.35
C LEU A 30 -2.78 7.81 10.05
N ASN A 31 -2.90 8.77 9.15
CA ASN A 31 -4.19 9.17 8.58
C ASN A 31 -4.56 8.27 7.38
N TYR A 32 -5.73 8.51 6.79
CA TYR A 32 -6.25 7.72 5.68
C TYR A 32 -5.29 7.64 4.48
N PRO A 33 -4.82 8.76 3.89
CA PRO A 33 -3.94 8.66 2.73
C PRO A 33 -2.59 8.02 3.03
N GLU A 34 -2.06 8.20 4.22
CA GLU A 34 -0.80 7.56 4.64
C GLU A 34 -0.97 6.05 4.74
N ALA A 35 -2.07 5.59 5.32
CA ALA A 35 -2.37 4.17 5.42
C ALA A 35 -2.54 3.52 4.05
N VAL A 36 -3.29 4.16 3.16
CA VAL A 36 -3.49 3.67 1.78
C VAL A 36 -2.16 3.61 1.03
N ALA A 37 -1.33 4.64 1.15
CA ALA A 37 -0.02 4.68 0.49
C ALA A 37 0.86 3.52 0.94
N LEU A 38 0.89 3.23 2.23
CA LEU A 38 1.73 2.17 2.78
C LEU A 38 1.29 0.78 2.30
N ILE A 39 -0.02 0.53 2.28
CA ILE A 39 -0.58 -0.73 1.79
C ILE A 39 -0.32 -0.87 0.28
N THR A 40 -0.52 0.20 -0.48
CA THR A 40 -0.28 0.21 -1.92
C THR A 40 1.17 -0.08 -2.25
N ASP A 41 2.10 0.55 -1.54
CA ASP A 41 3.54 0.34 -1.74
C ASP A 41 3.95 -1.12 -1.45
N HIS A 42 3.36 -1.73 -0.41
CA HIS A 42 3.57 -3.13 -0.10
C HIS A 42 3.22 -4.02 -1.30
N VAL A 43 2.10 -3.75 -1.96
CA VAL A 43 1.66 -4.51 -3.14
C VAL A 43 2.60 -4.27 -4.32
N LEU A 44 2.93 -3.01 -4.60
CA LEU A 44 3.80 -2.65 -5.73
C LEU A 44 5.18 -3.30 -5.60
N GLU A 45 5.79 -3.22 -4.43
CA GLU A 45 7.13 -3.77 -4.19
C GLU A 45 7.09 -5.29 -4.13
N GLY A 46 6.06 -5.87 -3.53
CA GLY A 46 5.89 -7.31 -3.52
C GLY A 46 5.74 -7.92 -4.90
N ALA A 47 5.03 -7.25 -5.80
CA ALA A 47 4.92 -7.65 -7.20
C ALA A 47 6.29 -7.61 -7.89
N ARG A 48 7.08 -6.59 -7.62
CA ARG A 48 8.43 -6.44 -8.15
C ARG A 48 9.36 -7.54 -7.63
N ASP A 49 9.16 -7.98 -6.39
CA ASP A 49 9.91 -9.08 -5.76
C ASP A 49 9.51 -10.45 -6.30
N GLY A 50 8.48 -10.53 -7.12
CA GLY A 50 8.01 -11.78 -7.70
C GLY A 50 7.02 -12.56 -6.84
N ARG A 51 6.41 -11.92 -5.84
CA ARG A 51 5.34 -12.55 -5.04
C ARG A 51 4.07 -12.68 -5.87
N SER A 52 3.25 -13.67 -5.54
CA SER A 52 2.00 -13.91 -6.25
C SER A 52 0.91 -12.92 -5.82
N VAL A 53 -0.13 -12.77 -6.65
CA VAL A 53 -1.31 -11.97 -6.32
C VAL A 53 -1.92 -12.46 -5.00
N SER A 54 -2.06 -13.77 -4.83
CA SER A 54 -2.62 -14.36 -3.62
C SER A 54 -1.81 -14.01 -2.37
N GLU A 55 -0.49 -14.09 -2.44
CA GLU A 55 0.38 -13.72 -1.32
C GLU A 55 0.26 -12.24 -0.96
N LEU A 56 0.12 -11.37 -1.96
CA LEU A 56 0.00 -9.92 -1.73
C LEU A 56 -1.37 -9.55 -1.20
N MET A 57 -2.43 -10.22 -1.62
CA MET A 57 -3.77 -10.04 -1.06
C MET A 57 -3.79 -10.38 0.43
N ASP A 58 -3.17 -11.48 0.80
CA ASP A 58 -3.07 -11.91 2.18
C ASP A 58 -2.13 -11.00 2.99
N GLY A 59 -0.92 -10.77 2.49
CA GLY A 59 0.08 -9.93 3.16
C GLY A 59 -0.36 -8.49 3.34
N GLY A 60 -1.15 -7.95 2.40
CA GLY A 60 -1.68 -6.60 2.49
C GLY A 60 -2.58 -6.36 3.70
N ARG A 61 -3.15 -7.41 4.27
CA ARG A 61 -3.99 -7.36 5.48
C ARG A 61 -3.18 -7.34 6.78
N HIS A 62 -1.88 -7.43 6.69
CA HIS A 62 -0.96 -7.46 7.83
C HIS A 62 0.06 -6.31 7.83
N VAL A 63 -0.12 -5.34 6.94
CA VAL A 63 0.79 -4.18 6.85
C VAL A 63 0.60 -3.25 8.03
N LEU A 64 -0.66 -3.01 8.42
CA LEU A 64 -1.01 -2.08 9.49
C LEU A 64 -2.00 -2.71 10.47
N THR A 65 -1.85 -2.36 11.73
CA THR A 65 -2.82 -2.69 12.78
C THR A 65 -3.70 -1.47 13.08
N ARG A 66 -4.83 -1.69 13.75
CA ARG A 66 -5.73 -0.60 14.15
C ARG A 66 -5.04 0.42 15.05
N ALA A 67 -4.10 -0.02 15.88
CA ALA A 67 -3.36 0.85 16.79
C ALA A 67 -2.40 1.81 16.07
N GLN A 68 -2.06 1.53 14.83
CA GLN A 68 -1.12 2.33 14.04
C GLN A 68 -1.79 3.41 13.21
N VAL A 69 -3.11 3.47 13.22
CA VAL A 69 -3.89 4.43 12.42
C VAL A 69 -4.83 5.23 13.31
N MET A 70 -5.24 6.39 12.82
CA MET A 70 -6.20 7.24 13.53
C MET A 70 -7.56 6.53 13.66
N PRO A 71 -8.35 6.87 14.70
CA PRO A 71 -9.70 6.32 14.84
C PRO A 71 -10.55 6.59 13.59
N GLY A 72 -11.27 5.57 13.13
CA GLY A 72 -12.12 5.65 11.95
C GLY A 72 -11.43 5.30 10.63
N VAL A 73 -10.10 5.31 10.58
CA VAL A 73 -9.36 4.97 9.35
C VAL A 73 -9.65 3.53 8.89
N PRO A 74 -9.65 2.51 9.77
CA PRO A 74 -9.94 1.15 9.32
C PRO A 74 -11.29 1.02 8.64
N GLU A 75 -12.32 1.69 9.14
CA GLU A 75 -13.67 1.64 8.59
C GLU A 75 -13.80 2.41 7.28
N MET A 76 -12.92 3.36 7.01
CA MET A 76 -12.87 4.13 5.75
C MET A 76 -12.26 3.33 4.61
N ILE A 77 -11.51 2.26 4.90
CA ILE A 77 -10.80 1.49 3.89
C ILE A 77 -11.43 0.10 3.77
N GLU A 78 -12.45 -0.02 2.92
CA GLU A 78 -13.07 -1.33 2.62
C GLU A 78 -12.12 -2.21 1.82
N SER A 79 -11.43 -1.62 0.86
CA SER A 79 -10.43 -2.32 0.04
C SER A 79 -9.42 -1.32 -0.53
N VAL A 80 -8.26 -1.84 -0.89
CA VAL A 80 -7.27 -1.11 -1.67
C VAL A 80 -7.04 -1.89 -2.95
N GLN A 81 -7.25 -1.25 -4.09
CA GLN A 81 -7.03 -1.84 -5.41
C GLN A 81 -5.77 -1.27 -6.00
N VAL A 82 -4.85 -2.13 -6.40
CA VAL A 82 -3.55 -1.74 -6.92
C VAL A 82 -3.29 -2.44 -8.26
N GLU A 83 -3.04 -1.67 -9.30
CA GLU A 83 -2.53 -2.19 -10.55
C GLU A 83 -1.02 -2.29 -10.44
N ALA A 84 -0.49 -3.51 -10.37
CA ALA A 84 0.93 -3.77 -10.15
C ALA A 84 1.53 -4.58 -11.29
N THR A 85 2.82 -4.37 -11.54
CA THR A 85 3.53 -5.08 -12.60
C THR A 85 4.32 -6.24 -11.98
N PHE A 86 3.89 -7.45 -12.33
CA PHE A 86 4.52 -8.71 -11.94
C PHE A 86 5.51 -9.14 -13.02
N PRO A 87 6.37 -10.14 -12.75
CA PRO A 87 7.30 -10.64 -13.78
C PRO A 87 6.61 -11.11 -15.06
N ASP A 88 5.36 -11.59 -14.96
CA ASP A 88 4.58 -12.10 -16.08
C ASP A 88 3.50 -11.11 -16.57
N GLY A 89 3.53 -9.87 -16.13
CA GLY A 89 2.64 -8.82 -16.64
C GLY A 89 1.93 -8.03 -15.57
N THR A 90 1.13 -7.07 -16.00
CA THR A 90 0.35 -6.19 -15.13
C THR A 90 -0.93 -6.87 -14.69
N LYS A 91 -1.23 -6.81 -13.39
CA LYS A 91 -2.42 -7.42 -12.78
C LYS A 91 -3.01 -6.49 -11.74
N LEU A 92 -4.32 -6.59 -11.54
CA LEU A 92 -5.01 -5.89 -10.47
C LEU A 92 -4.98 -6.75 -9.19
N VAL A 93 -4.52 -6.15 -8.11
CA VAL A 93 -4.53 -6.77 -6.78
C VAL A 93 -5.53 -6.01 -5.91
N THR A 94 -6.47 -6.73 -5.32
CA THR A 94 -7.44 -6.15 -4.38
C THR A 94 -7.17 -6.68 -2.98
N VAL A 95 -6.83 -5.77 -2.07
CA VAL A 95 -6.67 -6.11 -0.64
C VAL A 95 -7.97 -5.73 0.07
N HIS A 96 -8.72 -6.74 0.53
CA HIS A 96 -9.99 -6.54 1.22
C HIS A 96 -9.77 -6.37 2.72
N ASP A 97 -10.50 -5.42 3.32
CA ASP A 97 -10.45 -5.14 4.76
C ASP A 97 -9.01 -5.12 5.30
N PRO A 98 -8.16 -4.23 4.76
CA PRO A 98 -6.73 -4.30 5.02
C PRO A 98 -6.34 -4.02 6.48
N ILE A 99 -7.19 -3.34 7.23
CA ILE A 99 -6.96 -3.03 8.64
C ILE A 99 -8.14 -3.56 9.45
N ALA A 100 -8.02 -4.79 9.86
CA ALA A 100 -9.09 -5.46 10.61
C ALA A 100 -9.07 -5.13 12.12
#